data_1f68692a2fe4f5a23e7766633532ceb6
#
_entry.id   1f68692a2fe4f5a23e7766633532ceb6
#
_cell.length_a   1.000
_cell.length_b   1.000
_cell.length_c   1.000
_cell.angle_alpha   90.00
_cell.angle_beta   90.00
_cell.angle_gamma   90.00
#
_symmetry.space_group_name_H-M   'P 1'
#
loop_
_entity.id
_entity.type
_entity.pdbx_description
1 polymer ?
#
loop_
_entity_poly.entity_id
_entity_poly.type
_entity_poly.pdbx_seq_one_letter_code
_entity_poly.pdbx_strand_id
1 'polypeptide(L)'
;MDNQISINLFKQLNKENIKYAVLRNYKTLPESLGGSDIDLWVCCKDVKVFFRIIGNVAKEQNAHMVSYLPDTLCPKVCYMNSECGIQIDVFCGCIPYQNTEMIQGEVIQKHIQKYKDIYVLDDQLANLVAFIKEIVNNGTSGEKYIKPLYDNADLYSLEYIQSVLTLFSAHFSEALHEAIQGKQLVHKFEKLKKLGRSSLKTNNIFLHKISKVSRFWNKPGYVISVQGTDGSGKSTIIDAITPWLEEAFHNGIIYNHLRPNVLPDMGVALGKKEALKDGEKPKVVSDPHAQKPSGFIGSIVRWGYYMMDYTFGYAKSVYPKIATKAKVFIFDRYYYDYYIDQRRSRTSLPQWVLRFGEIFVPVPDLILCLGGDPKKIYERKPETSLEEVTRQTNVLKRFCNKRKNAVWVDTTLTPEESIRLAKEAILDMLSKRFNKVTFL
;
A
#
# COMPACT_ATOMS: atom_id res chain seq x y z
N MET A 1 10.84 15.67 -8.52
CA MET A 1 11.85 15.06 -9.41
C MET A 1 11.10 14.22 -10.43
N ASP A 2 11.63 14.14 -11.66
CA ASP A 2 11.01 13.33 -12.70
C ASP A 2 11.21 11.84 -12.41
N ASN A 3 10.18 11.03 -12.66
CA ASN A 3 10.26 9.58 -12.45
C ASN A 3 10.99 8.91 -13.61
N GLN A 4 12.29 8.69 -13.45
CA GLN A 4 13.16 8.15 -14.52
C GLN A 4 12.78 6.73 -14.94
N ILE A 5 12.19 5.93 -14.04
CA ILE A 5 11.71 4.58 -14.38
C ILE A 5 10.55 4.70 -15.38
N SER A 6 9.59 5.59 -15.11
CA SER A 6 8.44 5.84 -16.00
C SER A 6 8.87 6.38 -17.38
N ILE A 7 9.72 7.40 -17.40
CA ILE A 7 10.23 8.00 -18.64
C ILE A 7 10.90 6.95 -19.52
N ASN A 8 11.82 6.17 -18.95
CA ASN A 8 12.55 5.15 -19.70
C ASN A 8 11.65 3.99 -20.13
N LEU A 9 10.66 3.61 -19.31
CA LEU A 9 9.68 2.59 -19.67
C LEU A 9 8.93 2.98 -20.94
N PHE A 10 8.28 4.14 -20.97
CA PHE A 10 7.50 4.57 -22.13
C PHE A 10 8.37 4.76 -23.37
N LYS A 11 9.58 5.28 -23.21
CA LYS A 11 10.57 5.38 -24.31
C LYS A 11 10.89 4.02 -24.93
N GLN A 12 11.12 2.99 -24.09
CA GLN A 12 11.44 1.65 -24.58
C GLN A 12 10.21 0.95 -25.18
N LEU A 13 9.01 1.13 -24.61
CA LEU A 13 7.77 0.60 -25.17
C LEU A 13 7.54 1.13 -26.59
N ASN A 14 7.74 2.42 -26.80
CA ASN A 14 7.62 3.05 -28.12
C ASN A 14 8.70 2.57 -29.10
N LYS A 15 9.95 2.45 -28.65
CA LYS A 15 11.07 1.97 -29.46
C LYS A 15 10.85 0.53 -29.96
N GLU A 16 10.29 -0.34 -29.11
CA GLU A 16 10.01 -1.74 -29.48
C GLU A 16 8.61 -1.93 -30.09
N ASN A 17 7.90 -0.84 -30.43
CA ASN A 17 6.56 -0.85 -31.03
C ASN A 17 5.53 -1.70 -30.26
N ILE A 18 5.61 -1.71 -28.94
CA ILE A 18 4.65 -2.40 -28.10
C ILE A 18 3.28 -1.73 -28.20
N LYS A 19 2.24 -2.53 -28.38
CA LYS A 19 0.87 -2.01 -28.36
C LYS A 19 0.37 -1.92 -26.92
N TYR A 20 0.26 -0.70 -26.42
CA TYR A 20 -0.21 -0.40 -25.05
C TYR A 20 -1.10 0.84 -25.04
N ALA A 21 -1.84 1.00 -23.96
CA ALA A 21 -2.54 2.25 -23.63
C ALA A 21 -2.58 2.47 -22.11
N VAL A 22 -2.28 3.68 -21.66
CA VAL A 22 -2.58 4.11 -20.31
C VAL A 22 -4.08 4.36 -20.20
N LEU A 23 -4.75 3.72 -19.26
CA LEU A 23 -6.21 3.72 -19.19
C LEU A 23 -6.79 4.97 -18.51
N ARG A 24 -6.02 5.65 -17.66
CA ARG A 24 -6.44 6.85 -16.90
C ARG A 24 -5.25 7.57 -16.27
N ASN A 25 -5.49 8.77 -15.72
CA ASN A 25 -4.50 9.55 -14.94
C ASN A 25 -3.19 9.83 -15.70
N TYR A 26 -3.25 10.01 -17.01
CA TYR A 26 -2.08 10.09 -17.88
C TYR A 26 -1.50 11.51 -18.04
N LYS A 27 -2.18 12.56 -17.57
CA LYS A 27 -1.85 13.97 -17.91
C LYS A 27 -0.44 14.40 -17.44
N THR A 28 0.08 13.79 -16.39
CA THR A 28 1.41 14.07 -15.82
C THR A 28 2.47 13.08 -16.25
N LEU A 29 2.08 12.01 -16.97
CA LEU A 29 3.01 10.99 -17.49
C LEU A 29 3.72 11.49 -18.76
N PRO A 30 4.95 11.00 -18.99
CA PRO A 30 5.71 10.05 -18.19
C PRO A 30 6.55 10.68 -17.07
N GLU A 31 6.58 12.02 -16.94
CA GLU A 31 7.47 12.74 -16.03
C GLU A 31 7.12 12.49 -14.56
N SER A 32 5.83 12.42 -14.25
CA SER A 32 5.33 12.22 -12.88
C SER A 32 4.16 11.26 -12.85
N LEU A 33 4.10 10.42 -11.79
CA LEU A 33 2.97 9.52 -11.56
C LEU A 33 1.71 10.28 -11.06
N GLY A 34 1.84 11.55 -10.70
CA GLY A 34 0.73 12.37 -10.18
C GLY A 34 0.10 11.80 -8.90
N GLY A 35 0.86 11.03 -8.10
CA GLY A 35 0.36 10.36 -6.90
C GLY A 35 -0.61 9.19 -7.20
N SER A 36 -0.49 8.56 -8.37
CA SER A 36 -1.34 7.43 -8.81
C SER A 36 -0.51 6.25 -9.30
N ASP A 37 -1.12 5.06 -9.29
CA ASP A 37 -0.62 3.91 -10.04
C ASP A 37 -0.83 4.09 -11.56
N ILE A 38 -0.09 3.32 -12.35
CA ILE A 38 -0.28 3.26 -13.80
C ILE A 38 -1.17 2.06 -14.13
N ASP A 39 -2.41 2.32 -14.53
CA ASP A 39 -3.28 1.33 -15.17
C ASP A 39 -2.86 1.22 -16.65
N LEU A 40 -2.14 0.17 -17.02
CA LEU A 40 -1.59 -0.01 -18.36
C LEU A 40 -2.19 -1.23 -19.04
N TRP A 41 -2.94 -1.01 -20.11
CA TRP A 41 -3.32 -2.09 -21.02
C TRP A 41 -2.16 -2.44 -21.94
N VAL A 42 -1.89 -3.73 -22.15
CA VAL A 42 -0.89 -4.26 -23.07
C VAL A 42 -1.53 -5.35 -23.92
N CYS A 43 -1.31 -5.30 -25.24
CA CYS A 43 -1.83 -6.32 -26.16
C CYS A 43 -1.32 -7.72 -25.75
N CYS A 44 -2.18 -8.76 -25.79
CA CYS A 44 -1.85 -10.13 -25.36
C CYS A 44 -0.51 -10.65 -25.89
N LYS A 45 -0.24 -10.43 -27.17
CA LYS A 45 1.01 -10.88 -27.81
C LYS A 45 2.27 -10.17 -27.31
N ASP A 46 2.11 -8.96 -26.76
CA ASP A 46 3.21 -8.10 -26.34
C ASP A 46 3.51 -8.19 -24.83
N VAL A 47 2.65 -8.88 -24.04
CA VAL A 47 2.76 -8.97 -22.59
C VAL A 47 4.11 -9.50 -22.12
N LYS A 48 4.61 -10.58 -22.73
CA LYS A 48 5.93 -11.14 -22.38
C LYS A 48 7.06 -10.16 -22.66
N VAL A 49 6.98 -9.46 -23.79
CA VAL A 49 7.97 -8.44 -24.18
C VAL A 49 7.91 -7.26 -23.22
N PHE A 50 6.73 -6.81 -22.84
CA PHE A 50 6.53 -5.76 -21.84
C PHE A 50 7.24 -6.09 -20.52
N PHE A 51 7.04 -7.30 -19.97
CA PHE A 51 7.70 -7.68 -18.73
C PHE A 51 9.23 -7.74 -18.85
N ARG A 52 9.75 -8.14 -20.00
CA ARG A 52 11.19 -8.07 -20.30
C ARG A 52 11.68 -6.62 -20.31
N ILE A 53 10.94 -5.72 -20.95
CA ILE A 53 11.29 -4.29 -21.05
C ILE A 53 11.34 -3.66 -19.67
N ILE A 54 10.27 -3.80 -18.85
CA ILE A 54 10.26 -3.19 -17.51
C ILE A 54 11.37 -3.76 -16.62
N GLY A 55 11.67 -5.06 -16.74
CA GLY A 55 12.77 -5.68 -16.01
C GLY A 55 14.15 -5.12 -16.42
N ASN A 56 14.35 -4.82 -17.72
CA ASN A 56 15.59 -4.21 -18.22
C ASN A 56 15.69 -2.74 -17.78
N VAL A 57 14.62 -1.96 -17.94
CA VAL A 57 14.56 -0.56 -17.49
C VAL A 57 14.83 -0.47 -15.99
N ALA A 58 14.25 -1.37 -15.20
CA ALA A 58 14.52 -1.41 -13.76
C ALA A 58 16.00 -1.64 -13.45
N LYS A 59 16.65 -2.59 -14.13
CA LYS A 59 18.09 -2.85 -13.96
C LYS A 59 18.93 -1.63 -14.34
N GLU A 60 18.65 -0.98 -15.47
CA GLU A 60 19.35 0.23 -15.91
C GLU A 60 19.22 1.40 -14.93
N GLN A 61 18.10 1.46 -14.18
CA GLN A 61 17.83 2.48 -13.18
C GLN A 61 18.19 2.04 -11.74
N ASN A 62 18.91 0.93 -11.57
CA ASN A 62 19.19 0.33 -10.25
C ASN A 62 17.94 0.14 -9.40
N ALA A 63 16.80 -0.10 -10.04
CA ALA A 63 15.54 -0.37 -9.37
C ALA A 63 15.33 -1.89 -9.20
N HIS A 64 14.74 -2.25 -8.07
CA HIS A 64 14.43 -3.62 -7.70
C HIS A 64 12.92 -3.85 -7.74
N MET A 65 12.52 -5.07 -8.10
CA MET A 65 11.12 -5.48 -7.90
C MET A 65 10.86 -5.61 -6.39
N VAL A 66 9.97 -4.79 -5.88
CA VAL A 66 9.66 -4.71 -4.45
C VAL A 66 8.31 -5.33 -4.10
N SER A 67 7.42 -5.50 -5.08
CA SER A 67 6.16 -6.21 -4.89
C SER A 67 5.67 -6.82 -6.20
N TYR A 68 5.03 -7.99 -6.09
CA TYR A 68 4.36 -8.65 -7.19
C TYR A 68 3.07 -9.31 -6.70
N LEU A 69 1.95 -8.95 -7.33
CA LEU A 69 0.68 -9.64 -7.14
C LEU A 69 0.38 -10.43 -8.42
N PRO A 70 0.57 -11.75 -8.40
CA PRO A 70 0.25 -12.57 -9.55
C PRO A 70 -1.27 -12.55 -9.82
N ASP A 71 -1.62 -12.35 -11.08
CA ASP A 71 -2.96 -12.47 -11.60
C ASP A 71 -2.88 -12.84 -13.09
N THR A 72 -3.89 -13.55 -13.60
CA THR A 72 -3.86 -14.01 -15.00
C THR A 72 -4.08 -12.87 -15.98
N LEU A 73 -4.99 -11.96 -15.66
CA LEU A 73 -5.45 -10.90 -16.57
C LEU A 73 -4.99 -9.50 -16.12
N CYS A 74 -4.65 -9.32 -14.84
CA CYS A 74 -4.22 -8.04 -14.33
C CYS A 74 -3.17 -8.20 -13.21
N PRO A 75 -1.96 -8.73 -13.52
CA PRO A 75 -0.87 -8.74 -12.56
C PRO A 75 -0.43 -7.33 -12.22
N LYS A 76 -0.06 -7.14 -10.95
CA LYS A 76 0.48 -5.87 -10.46
C LYS A 76 1.95 -6.04 -10.14
N VAL A 77 2.79 -5.13 -10.64
CA VAL A 77 4.23 -5.08 -10.38
C VAL A 77 4.64 -3.74 -9.81
N CYS A 78 5.56 -3.78 -8.85
CA CYS A 78 6.11 -2.58 -8.25
C CYS A 78 7.64 -2.64 -8.32
N TYR A 79 8.25 -1.57 -8.82
CA TYR A 79 9.69 -1.39 -8.86
C TYR A 79 10.08 -0.12 -8.10
N MET A 80 11.26 -0.12 -7.51
CA MET A 80 11.73 1.00 -6.70
C MET A 80 13.26 1.05 -6.63
N ASN A 81 13.80 2.26 -6.58
CA ASN A 81 15.19 2.54 -6.21
C ASN A 81 15.24 3.56 -5.05
N SER A 82 16.41 4.10 -4.71
CA SER A 82 16.57 5.07 -3.63
C SER A 82 15.86 6.41 -3.88
N GLU A 83 15.55 6.74 -5.13
CA GLU A 83 15.01 8.03 -5.54
C GLU A 83 13.51 7.97 -5.81
N CYS A 84 13.06 6.98 -6.59
CA CYS A 84 11.69 6.88 -7.05
C CYS A 84 11.16 5.43 -7.07
N GLY A 85 9.86 5.30 -7.22
CA GLY A 85 9.16 4.04 -7.38
C GLY A 85 8.10 4.09 -8.48
N ILE A 86 7.61 2.94 -8.90
CA ILE A 86 6.52 2.81 -9.85
C ILE A 86 5.67 1.59 -9.52
N GLN A 87 4.35 1.77 -9.55
CA GLN A 87 3.38 0.69 -9.49
C GLN A 87 2.61 0.63 -10.81
N ILE A 88 2.57 -0.56 -11.41
CA ILE A 88 1.89 -0.78 -12.68
C ILE A 88 0.89 -1.93 -12.50
N ASP A 89 -0.37 -1.65 -12.79
CA ASP A 89 -1.42 -2.64 -12.96
C ASP A 89 -1.51 -2.99 -14.44
N VAL A 90 -1.03 -4.20 -14.79
CA VAL A 90 -0.87 -4.61 -16.20
C VAL A 90 -2.11 -5.34 -16.67
N PHE A 91 -2.91 -4.71 -17.50
CA PHE A 91 -4.11 -5.28 -18.10
C PHE A 91 -3.73 -6.08 -19.35
N CYS A 92 -3.68 -7.42 -19.21
CA CYS A 92 -3.17 -8.33 -20.22
C CYS A 92 -4.24 -8.62 -21.29
N GLY A 93 -4.23 -7.83 -22.36
CA GLY A 93 -5.09 -8.01 -23.53
C GLY A 93 -6.53 -7.53 -23.38
N CYS A 94 -7.07 -7.41 -22.19
CA CYS A 94 -8.44 -6.97 -21.92
C CYS A 94 -8.51 -6.16 -20.62
N ILE A 95 -9.64 -5.52 -20.35
CA ILE A 95 -9.93 -5.02 -18.99
C ILE A 95 -10.85 -6.05 -18.32
N PRO A 96 -10.39 -6.72 -17.25
CA PRO A 96 -11.12 -7.80 -16.62
C PRO A 96 -12.08 -7.34 -15.52
N TYR A 97 -13.08 -8.18 -15.27
CA TYR A 97 -13.81 -8.27 -14.02
C TYR A 97 -13.52 -9.65 -13.39
N GLN A 98 -12.89 -9.68 -12.23
CA GLN A 98 -12.35 -10.91 -11.64
C GLN A 98 -11.42 -11.63 -12.66
N ASN A 99 -11.71 -12.87 -13.07
CA ASN A 99 -10.96 -13.62 -14.09
C ASN A 99 -11.72 -13.73 -15.43
N THR A 100 -12.57 -12.76 -15.73
CA THR A 100 -13.37 -12.74 -16.97
C THR A 100 -13.14 -11.43 -17.69
N GLU A 101 -13.05 -11.45 -19.00
CA GLU A 101 -13.01 -10.23 -19.80
C GLU A 101 -14.26 -9.39 -19.55
N MET A 102 -14.08 -8.11 -19.36
CA MET A 102 -15.14 -7.12 -19.24
C MET A 102 -15.17 -6.20 -20.46
N ILE A 103 -14.00 -5.71 -20.88
CA ILE A 103 -13.83 -4.96 -22.12
C ILE A 103 -12.77 -5.69 -22.96
N GLN A 104 -13.13 -6.03 -24.18
CA GLN A 104 -12.27 -6.77 -25.09
C GLN A 104 -11.12 -5.91 -25.62
N GLY A 105 -9.98 -6.54 -25.88
CA GLY A 105 -8.81 -5.85 -26.39
C GLY A 105 -8.99 -5.19 -27.74
N GLU A 106 -9.84 -5.75 -28.60
CA GLU A 106 -10.18 -5.18 -29.91
C GLU A 106 -10.92 -3.84 -29.78
N VAL A 107 -11.79 -3.71 -28.77
CA VAL A 107 -12.44 -2.45 -28.45
C VAL A 107 -11.41 -1.43 -27.99
N ILE A 108 -10.54 -1.82 -27.05
CA ILE A 108 -9.50 -0.95 -26.52
C ILE A 108 -8.61 -0.42 -27.65
N GLN A 109 -8.17 -1.30 -28.57
CA GLN A 109 -7.26 -0.94 -29.68
C GLN A 109 -7.85 0.14 -30.61
N LYS A 110 -9.18 0.15 -30.81
CA LYS A 110 -9.86 1.15 -31.65
C LYS A 110 -9.94 2.54 -31.00
N HIS A 111 -9.77 2.59 -29.67
CA HIS A 111 -9.90 3.79 -28.85
C HIS A 111 -8.55 4.29 -28.30
N ILE A 112 -7.43 3.78 -28.83
CA ILE A 112 -6.09 4.27 -28.48
C ILE A 112 -5.81 5.56 -29.25
N GLN A 113 -5.36 6.57 -28.52
CA GLN A 113 -4.89 7.83 -29.09
C GLN A 113 -3.50 8.17 -28.55
N LYS A 114 -2.78 9.03 -29.28
CA LYS A 114 -1.48 9.53 -28.84
C LYS A 114 -1.65 10.78 -27.99
N TYR A 115 -1.02 10.83 -26.82
CA TYR A 115 -0.93 12.00 -25.95
C TYR A 115 0.55 12.26 -25.66
N LYS A 116 1.12 13.37 -26.14
CA LYS A 116 2.57 13.62 -26.12
C LYS A 116 3.30 12.39 -26.72
N ASP A 117 4.19 11.77 -25.96
CA ASP A 117 4.97 10.60 -26.36
C ASP A 117 4.46 9.27 -25.81
N ILE A 118 3.22 9.23 -25.30
CA ILE A 118 2.60 8.01 -24.78
C ILE A 118 1.28 7.70 -25.50
N TYR A 119 0.88 6.44 -25.49
CA TYR A 119 -0.43 6.02 -25.97
C TYR A 119 -1.39 5.88 -24.79
N VAL A 120 -2.59 6.42 -24.96
CA VAL A 120 -3.62 6.48 -23.91
C VAL A 120 -4.97 6.03 -24.46
N LEU A 121 -5.85 5.61 -23.61
CA LEU A 121 -7.26 5.40 -23.96
C LEU A 121 -7.94 6.77 -24.12
N ASP A 122 -8.81 6.92 -25.11
CA ASP A 122 -9.57 8.16 -25.23
C ASP A 122 -10.46 8.40 -24.00
N ASP A 123 -10.74 9.66 -23.70
CA ASP A 123 -11.46 10.06 -22.48
C ASP A 123 -12.90 9.52 -22.46
N GLN A 124 -13.54 9.34 -23.62
CA GLN A 124 -14.91 8.82 -23.70
C GLN A 124 -14.98 7.37 -23.19
N LEU A 125 -14.16 6.48 -23.74
CA LEU A 125 -14.10 5.09 -23.29
C LEU A 125 -13.51 4.97 -21.88
N ALA A 126 -12.47 5.75 -21.56
CA ALA A 126 -11.84 5.74 -20.24
C ALA A 126 -12.82 6.03 -19.10
N ASN A 127 -13.65 7.08 -19.25
CA ASN A 127 -14.66 7.46 -18.26
C ASN A 127 -15.75 6.40 -18.10
N LEU A 128 -16.23 5.85 -19.23
CA LEU A 128 -17.24 4.80 -19.23
C LEU A 128 -16.72 3.54 -18.51
N VAL A 129 -15.53 3.09 -18.85
CA VAL A 129 -14.90 1.91 -18.25
C VAL A 129 -14.63 2.11 -16.76
N ALA A 130 -14.14 3.29 -16.36
CA ALA A 130 -13.90 3.60 -14.96
C ALA A 130 -15.19 3.52 -14.12
N PHE A 131 -16.29 4.08 -14.63
CA PHE A 131 -17.59 3.97 -13.97
C PHE A 131 -18.08 2.52 -13.88
N ILE A 132 -18.01 1.75 -14.98
CA ILE A 132 -18.47 0.36 -15.01
C ILE A 132 -17.65 -0.51 -14.05
N LYS A 133 -16.33 -0.34 -14.01
CA LYS A 133 -15.46 -1.04 -13.03
C LYS A 133 -15.95 -0.81 -11.60
N GLU A 134 -16.27 0.43 -11.23
CA GLU A 134 -16.76 0.76 -9.89
C GLU A 134 -18.11 0.09 -9.60
N ILE A 135 -19.07 0.19 -10.52
CA ILE A 135 -20.40 -0.39 -10.34
C ILE A 135 -20.33 -1.91 -10.22
N VAL A 136 -19.62 -2.57 -11.12
CA VAL A 136 -19.54 -4.05 -11.15
C VAL A 136 -18.76 -4.59 -9.95
N ASN A 137 -17.66 -3.93 -9.54
CA ASN A 137 -16.87 -4.36 -8.38
C ASN A 137 -17.54 -4.00 -7.05
N ASN A 138 -17.88 -2.74 -6.84
CA ASN A 138 -18.26 -2.19 -5.55
C ASN A 138 -19.78 -2.01 -5.40
N GLY A 139 -20.50 -1.88 -6.50
CA GLY A 139 -21.95 -1.62 -6.53
C GLY A 139 -22.30 -0.16 -6.27
N THR A 140 -21.32 0.71 -6.13
CA THR A 140 -21.45 2.16 -5.98
C THR A 140 -20.34 2.85 -6.73
N SER A 141 -20.53 4.15 -7.06
CA SER A 141 -19.51 4.96 -7.72
C SER A 141 -19.47 6.34 -7.12
N GLY A 142 -18.27 6.92 -7.03
CA GLY A 142 -18.09 8.29 -6.56
C GLY A 142 -18.36 9.31 -7.65
N GLU A 143 -18.63 10.56 -7.24
CA GLU A 143 -18.96 11.68 -8.11
C GLU A 143 -17.91 11.91 -9.22
N LYS A 144 -16.63 11.69 -8.93
CA LYS A 144 -15.52 11.81 -9.90
C LYS A 144 -15.67 10.93 -11.15
N TYR A 145 -16.41 9.81 -11.05
CA TYR A 145 -16.67 8.90 -12.19
C TYR A 145 -18.04 9.14 -12.82
N ILE A 146 -18.97 9.77 -12.10
CA ILE A 146 -20.34 10.06 -12.57
C ILE A 146 -20.35 11.37 -13.35
N LYS A 147 -19.71 12.41 -12.82
CA LYS A 147 -19.71 13.74 -13.42
C LYS A 147 -19.23 13.78 -14.88
N PRO A 148 -18.11 13.12 -15.26
CA PRO A 148 -17.70 13.09 -16.67
C PRO A 148 -18.73 12.48 -17.62
N LEU A 149 -19.53 11.50 -17.16
CA LEU A 149 -20.59 10.88 -17.96
C LEU A 149 -21.77 11.83 -18.14
N TYR A 150 -22.11 12.60 -17.12
CA TYR A 150 -23.21 13.57 -17.19
C TYR A 150 -22.84 14.83 -17.99
N ASP A 151 -21.60 15.29 -17.85
CA ASP A 151 -21.12 16.48 -18.55
C ASP A 151 -21.01 16.25 -20.07
N ASN A 152 -20.85 14.98 -20.48
CA ASN A 152 -20.71 14.57 -21.87
C ASN A 152 -21.78 13.53 -22.29
N ALA A 153 -22.99 13.65 -21.76
CA ALA A 153 -24.04 12.62 -21.96
C ALA A 153 -24.32 12.36 -23.45
N ASP A 154 -24.26 13.37 -24.29
CA ASP A 154 -24.49 13.27 -25.74
C ASP A 154 -23.49 12.32 -26.45
N LEU A 155 -22.30 12.13 -25.90
CA LEU A 155 -21.31 11.19 -26.46
C LEU A 155 -21.66 9.72 -26.17
N TYR A 156 -22.53 9.45 -25.18
CA TYR A 156 -22.88 8.11 -24.75
C TYR A 156 -24.23 7.68 -25.35
N SER A 157 -24.32 7.63 -26.69
CA SER A 157 -25.48 7.07 -27.38
C SER A 157 -25.63 5.59 -27.07
N LEU A 158 -26.84 5.04 -27.21
CA LEU A 158 -27.07 3.60 -27.02
C LEU A 158 -26.20 2.76 -27.96
N GLU A 159 -26.09 3.17 -29.22
CA GLU A 159 -25.27 2.51 -30.23
C GLU A 159 -23.78 2.48 -29.81
N TYR A 160 -23.24 3.61 -29.34
CA TYR A 160 -21.87 3.66 -28.82
C TYR A 160 -21.69 2.72 -27.63
N ILE A 161 -22.57 2.80 -26.63
CA ILE A 161 -22.50 1.93 -25.44
C ILE A 161 -22.51 0.44 -25.84
N GLN A 162 -23.41 0.04 -26.76
CA GLN A 162 -23.48 -1.33 -27.26
C GLN A 162 -22.23 -1.75 -28.04
N SER A 163 -21.66 -0.85 -28.82
CA SER A 163 -20.45 -1.13 -29.62
C SER A 163 -19.21 -1.39 -28.76
N VAL A 164 -19.10 -0.76 -27.59
CA VAL A 164 -17.95 -0.92 -26.67
C VAL A 164 -18.19 -1.95 -25.57
N LEU A 165 -19.45 -2.18 -25.17
CA LEU A 165 -19.84 -3.14 -24.12
C LEU A 165 -20.34 -4.46 -24.70
N THR A 166 -19.63 -5.01 -25.66
CA THR A 166 -20.01 -6.20 -26.42
C THR A 166 -20.27 -7.45 -25.59
N LEU A 167 -19.71 -7.55 -24.39
CA LEU A 167 -19.87 -8.66 -23.45
C LEU A 167 -21.05 -8.46 -22.46
N PHE A 168 -21.68 -7.31 -22.50
CA PHE A 168 -22.82 -6.99 -21.65
C PHE A 168 -24.16 -7.24 -22.39
N SER A 169 -25.20 -7.52 -21.63
CA SER A 169 -26.54 -7.67 -22.20
C SER A 169 -27.09 -6.35 -22.76
N ALA A 170 -27.94 -6.42 -23.77
CA ALA A 170 -28.63 -5.24 -24.30
C ALA A 170 -29.38 -4.48 -23.19
N HIS A 171 -30.01 -5.18 -22.26
CA HIS A 171 -30.73 -4.59 -21.12
C HIS A 171 -29.80 -3.79 -20.17
N PHE A 172 -28.51 -4.20 -20.03
CA PHE A 172 -27.54 -3.43 -19.28
C PHE A 172 -27.20 -2.13 -20.01
N SER A 173 -26.95 -2.21 -21.32
CA SER A 173 -26.60 -1.06 -22.16
C SER A 173 -27.75 -0.03 -22.23
N GLU A 174 -28.97 -0.50 -22.38
CA GLU A 174 -30.18 0.35 -22.35
C GLU A 174 -30.36 1.05 -20.99
N ALA A 175 -30.28 0.26 -19.89
CA ALA A 175 -30.41 0.82 -18.54
C ALA A 175 -29.31 1.83 -18.20
N LEU A 176 -28.08 1.60 -18.71
CA LEU A 176 -26.96 2.51 -18.53
C LEU A 176 -27.16 3.80 -19.35
N HIS A 177 -27.55 3.67 -20.63
CA HIS A 177 -27.86 4.80 -21.49
C HIS A 177 -28.95 5.69 -20.86
N GLU A 178 -30.11 5.10 -20.51
CA GLU A 178 -31.20 5.83 -19.84
C GLU A 178 -30.73 6.54 -18.58
N ALA A 179 -29.88 5.89 -17.76
CA ALA A 179 -29.41 6.46 -16.51
C ALA A 179 -28.40 7.61 -16.73
N ILE A 180 -27.61 7.59 -17.80
CA ILE A 180 -26.73 8.69 -18.19
C ILE A 180 -27.55 9.86 -18.71
N GLN A 181 -28.44 9.63 -19.68
CA GLN A 181 -29.27 10.67 -20.30
C GLN A 181 -30.20 11.34 -19.28
N GLY A 182 -30.82 10.55 -18.41
CA GLY A 182 -31.70 11.06 -17.36
C GLY A 182 -30.98 11.61 -16.11
N LYS A 183 -29.63 11.58 -16.07
CA LYS A 183 -28.80 11.95 -14.90
C LYS A 183 -29.19 11.21 -13.62
N GLN A 184 -29.54 9.91 -13.73
CA GLN A 184 -30.07 9.07 -12.65
C GLN A 184 -29.15 7.92 -12.23
N LEU A 185 -27.86 7.98 -12.56
CA LEU A 185 -26.91 6.88 -12.29
C LEU A 185 -26.92 6.47 -10.82
N VAL A 186 -26.95 7.42 -9.89
CA VAL A 186 -26.95 7.16 -8.44
C VAL A 186 -28.15 6.32 -8.02
N HIS A 187 -29.34 6.61 -8.57
CA HIS A 187 -30.58 5.87 -8.26
C HIS A 187 -30.64 4.49 -8.92
N LYS A 188 -29.79 4.22 -9.90
CA LYS A 188 -29.78 2.96 -10.66
C LYS A 188 -28.63 2.01 -10.30
N PHE A 189 -27.77 2.34 -9.32
CA PHE A 189 -26.60 1.53 -8.97
C PHE A 189 -26.89 0.05 -8.77
N GLU A 190 -27.89 -0.30 -7.95
CA GLU A 190 -28.21 -1.70 -7.69
C GLU A 190 -28.73 -2.43 -8.94
N LYS A 191 -29.55 -1.76 -9.78
CA LYS A 191 -29.99 -2.32 -11.06
C LYS A 191 -28.81 -2.56 -12.00
N LEU A 192 -27.93 -1.56 -12.18
CA LEU A 192 -26.76 -1.65 -13.05
C LEU A 192 -25.76 -2.70 -12.55
N LYS A 193 -25.50 -2.77 -11.25
CA LYS A 193 -24.67 -3.83 -10.64
C LYS A 193 -25.21 -5.22 -10.95
N LYS A 194 -26.52 -5.45 -10.73
CA LYS A 194 -27.15 -6.76 -10.97
C LYS A 194 -27.06 -7.15 -12.44
N LEU A 195 -27.44 -6.26 -13.35
CA LEU A 195 -27.39 -6.50 -14.79
C LEU A 195 -25.95 -6.68 -15.29
N GLY A 196 -25.02 -5.84 -14.82
CA GLY A 196 -23.61 -5.93 -15.22
C GLY A 196 -22.98 -7.26 -14.79
N ARG A 197 -23.18 -7.68 -13.53
CA ARG A 197 -22.66 -8.96 -13.04
C ARG A 197 -23.30 -10.17 -13.71
N SER A 198 -24.59 -10.12 -14.02
CA SER A 198 -25.29 -11.22 -14.72
C SER A 198 -24.84 -11.36 -16.17
N SER A 199 -24.40 -10.29 -16.82
CA SER A 199 -23.87 -10.33 -18.18
C SER A 199 -22.49 -11.00 -18.25
N LEU A 200 -21.65 -10.79 -17.21
CA LEU A 200 -20.30 -11.29 -17.15
C LEU A 200 -20.27 -12.71 -16.55
N LYS A 201 -20.27 -13.74 -17.41
CA LYS A 201 -20.17 -15.13 -16.94
C LYS A 201 -18.77 -15.39 -16.35
N THR A 202 -18.69 -15.50 -15.03
CA THR A 202 -17.45 -15.81 -14.32
C THR A 202 -17.12 -17.30 -14.44
N ASN A 203 -16.35 -17.67 -15.44
CA ASN A 203 -16.02 -19.08 -15.73
C ASN A 203 -14.93 -19.68 -14.82
N ASN A 204 -14.22 -18.90 -14.00
CA ASN A 204 -13.04 -19.37 -13.25
C ASN A 204 -12.88 -18.78 -11.85
N ILE A 205 -13.93 -18.78 -11.04
CA ILE A 205 -13.87 -18.36 -9.62
C ILE A 205 -12.81 -19.16 -8.85
N PHE A 206 -12.58 -20.42 -9.24
CA PHE A 206 -11.62 -21.31 -8.57
C PHE A 206 -10.15 -20.84 -8.78
N LEU A 207 -9.75 -20.52 -10.01
CA LEU A 207 -8.39 -20.00 -10.30
C LEU A 207 -8.12 -18.67 -9.61
N HIS A 208 -9.11 -17.79 -9.54
CA HIS A 208 -8.99 -16.53 -8.81
C HIS A 208 -8.81 -16.74 -7.30
N LYS A 209 -9.47 -17.76 -6.72
CA LYS A 209 -9.27 -18.12 -5.31
C LYS A 209 -7.88 -18.71 -5.07
N ILE A 210 -7.38 -19.57 -5.94
CA ILE A 210 -6.04 -20.18 -5.84
C ILE A 210 -4.95 -19.10 -5.91
N SER A 211 -5.04 -18.15 -6.83
CA SER A 211 -4.06 -17.04 -6.92
C SER A 211 -4.02 -16.22 -5.63
N LYS A 212 -5.16 -16.02 -4.97
CA LYS A 212 -5.21 -15.35 -3.67
C LYS A 212 -4.58 -16.19 -2.56
N VAL A 213 -4.77 -17.50 -2.56
CA VAL A 213 -4.18 -18.39 -1.55
C VAL A 213 -2.66 -18.40 -1.63
N SER A 214 -2.06 -18.41 -2.83
CA SER A 214 -0.61 -18.36 -2.99
C SER A 214 0.01 -17.08 -2.39
N ARG A 215 -0.73 -15.97 -2.36
CA ARG A 215 -0.30 -14.70 -1.77
C ARG A 215 -0.13 -14.76 -0.24
N PHE A 216 -0.78 -15.71 0.45
CA PHE A 216 -0.58 -15.89 1.89
C PHE A 216 0.84 -16.41 2.21
N TRP A 217 1.46 -17.18 1.32
CA TRP A 217 2.85 -17.65 1.50
C TRP A 217 3.86 -16.63 0.96
N ASN A 218 3.57 -16.01 -0.19
CA ASN A 218 4.42 -14.99 -0.80
C ASN A 218 3.77 -13.61 -0.68
N LYS A 219 3.75 -13.07 0.56
CA LYS A 219 3.10 -11.79 0.86
C LYS A 219 3.68 -10.66 -0.02
N PRO A 220 2.87 -9.95 -0.80
CA PRO A 220 3.34 -8.81 -1.60
C PRO A 220 3.55 -7.54 -0.76
N GLY A 221 2.98 -7.47 0.44
CA GLY A 221 3.15 -6.35 1.36
C GLY A 221 4.15 -6.63 2.47
N TYR A 222 4.38 -5.64 3.34
CA TYR A 222 5.45 -5.65 4.33
C TYR A 222 5.02 -5.03 5.66
N VAL A 223 5.79 -5.36 6.70
CA VAL A 223 5.72 -4.73 8.02
C VAL A 223 7.08 -4.15 8.37
N ILE A 224 7.15 -2.85 8.54
CA ILE A 224 8.33 -2.11 8.97
C ILE A 224 8.06 -1.55 10.37
N SER A 225 8.94 -1.80 11.31
CA SER A 225 8.88 -1.21 12.65
C SER A 225 10.00 -0.20 12.84
N VAL A 226 9.67 0.96 13.35
CA VAL A 226 10.63 2.03 13.65
C VAL A 226 10.76 2.15 15.17
N GLN A 227 11.93 1.79 15.69
CA GLN A 227 12.25 1.80 17.13
C GLN A 227 13.21 2.92 17.46
N GLY A 228 13.04 3.54 18.59
CA GLY A 228 13.95 4.60 19.05
C GLY A 228 13.42 5.35 20.27
N THR A 229 14.30 5.98 21.01
CA THR A 229 13.96 6.84 22.14
C THR A 229 13.23 8.11 21.69
N ASP A 230 12.68 8.87 22.60
CA ASP A 230 12.15 10.20 22.27
C ASP A 230 13.31 11.11 21.87
N GLY A 231 13.09 11.96 20.86
CA GLY A 231 14.15 12.78 20.26
C GLY A 231 15.04 12.04 19.25
N SER A 232 14.88 10.72 19.04
CA SER A 232 15.68 9.94 18.06
C SER A 232 15.26 10.13 16.60
N GLY A 233 14.40 11.08 16.26
CA GLY A 233 14.04 11.39 14.87
C GLY A 233 13.07 10.44 14.20
N LYS A 234 12.28 9.64 14.93
CA LYS A 234 11.32 8.69 14.38
C LYS A 234 10.34 9.34 13.41
N SER A 235 9.67 10.41 13.81
CA SER A 235 8.71 11.12 12.94
C SER A 235 9.37 11.62 11.67
N THR A 236 10.56 12.22 11.78
CA THR A 236 11.32 12.72 10.61
C THR A 236 11.60 11.61 9.60
N ILE A 237 12.03 10.42 10.06
CA ILE A 237 12.28 9.28 9.19
C ILE A 237 10.97 8.77 8.59
N ILE A 238 9.91 8.60 9.39
CA ILE A 238 8.61 8.09 8.92
C ILE A 238 8.01 9.04 7.88
N ASP A 239 8.03 10.35 8.13
CA ASP A 239 7.52 11.38 7.22
C ASP A 239 8.29 11.42 5.90
N ALA A 240 9.61 11.12 5.92
CA ALA A 240 10.44 11.10 4.73
C ALA A 240 10.29 9.80 3.91
N ILE A 241 10.13 8.64 4.55
CA ILE A 241 10.02 7.36 3.84
C ILE A 241 8.61 7.09 3.33
N THR A 242 7.57 7.66 3.95
CA THR A 242 6.18 7.39 3.58
C THR A 242 5.87 7.81 2.14
N PRO A 243 6.08 9.06 1.69
CA PRO A 243 5.78 9.46 0.32
C PRO A 243 6.64 8.73 -0.72
N TRP A 244 7.89 8.39 -0.39
CA TRP A 244 8.76 7.60 -1.24
C TRP A 244 8.24 6.16 -1.42
N LEU A 245 7.77 5.50 -0.35
CA LEU A 245 7.15 4.17 -0.44
C LEU A 245 5.81 4.22 -1.20
N GLU A 246 5.05 5.32 -1.10
CA GLU A 246 3.77 5.46 -1.81
C GLU A 246 3.91 5.47 -3.33
N GLU A 247 5.07 5.81 -3.88
CA GLU A 247 5.30 5.72 -5.33
C GLU A 247 5.24 4.27 -5.84
N ALA A 248 5.72 3.30 -5.05
CA ALA A 248 5.67 1.87 -5.40
C ALA A 248 4.49 1.12 -4.76
N PHE A 249 3.87 1.68 -3.73
CA PHE A 249 2.74 1.07 -3.01
C PHE A 249 1.59 2.08 -2.91
N HIS A 250 1.07 2.50 -4.06
CA HIS A 250 0.05 3.55 -4.15
C HIS A 250 -1.14 3.32 -3.22
N ASN A 251 -1.46 4.33 -2.37
CA ASN A 251 -2.44 4.22 -1.29
C ASN A 251 -2.22 2.96 -0.41
N GLY A 252 -0.96 2.48 -0.36
CA GLY A 252 -0.59 1.22 0.28
C GLY A 252 -0.04 1.36 1.68
N ILE A 253 0.36 2.55 2.10
CA ILE A 253 1.02 2.76 3.38
C ILE A 253 0.00 2.93 4.49
N ILE A 254 0.19 2.17 5.58
CA ILE A 254 -0.67 2.23 6.76
C ILE A 254 0.22 2.50 7.98
N TYR A 255 0.04 3.66 8.60
CA TYR A 255 0.73 4.02 9.82
C TYR A 255 -0.03 3.50 11.05
N ASN A 256 0.71 2.88 11.96
CA ASN A 256 0.20 2.46 13.27
C ASN A 256 1.19 2.88 14.36
N HIS A 257 0.65 3.31 15.49
CA HIS A 257 1.46 3.56 16.68
C HIS A 257 1.40 2.36 17.60
N LEU A 258 2.55 1.81 17.94
CA LEU A 258 2.81 0.72 18.90
C LEU A 258 2.22 -0.64 18.50
N ARG A 259 0.92 -0.74 18.19
CA ARG A 259 0.20 -2.01 18.02
C ARG A 259 -0.83 -1.93 16.88
N PRO A 260 -1.44 -3.04 16.43
CA PRO A 260 -2.48 -3.04 15.38
C PRO A 260 -3.72 -2.16 15.65
N ASN A 261 -3.99 -1.82 16.92
CA ASN A 261 -5.10 -0.97 17.35
C ASN A 261 -6.50 -1.49 16.98
N VAL A 262 -6.67 -2.80 16.96
CA VAL A 262 -7.98 -3.46 16.79
C VAL A 262 -8.76 -3.46 18.10
N LEU A 263 -8.06 -3.65 19.20
CA LEU A 263 -8.63 -3.48 20.54
C LEU A 263 -8.50 -2.01 20.96
N PRO A 264 -9.53 -1.45 21.61
CA PRO A 264 -9.48 -0.08 22.16
C PRO A 264 -8.35 0.04 23.20
N ASP A 265 -7.95 1.27 23.53
CA ASP A 265 -7.07 1.48 24.68
C ASP A 265 -7.71 0.89 25.94
N MET A 266 -6.93 0.25 26.79
CA MET A 266 -7.45 -0.40 27.99
C MET A 266 -8.19 0.58 28.91
N GLY A 267 -7.80 1.87 28.92
CA GLY A 267 -8.52 2.91 29.65
C GLY A 267 -9.92 3.18 29.10
N VAL A 268 -10.08 3.08 27.78
CA VAL A 268 -11.38 3.17 27.09
C VAL A 268 -12.21 1.91 27.33
N ALA A 269 -11.60 0.75 27.17
CA ALA A 269 -12.25 -0.55 27.41
C ALA A 269 -12.82 -0.70 28.86
N LEU A 270 -12.15 -0.05 29.80
CA LEU A 270 -12.59 -0.02 31.22
C LEU A 270 -13.50 1.17 31.55
N GLY A 271 -13.93 1.95 30.57
CA GLY A 271 -14.80 3.13 30.78
C GLY A 271 -14.15 4.29 31.54
N LYS A 272 -12.81 4.29 31.67
CA LYS A 272 -12.04 5.34 32.37
C LYS A 272 -11.64 6.51 31.47
N LYS A 273 -11.81 6.37 30.15
CA LYS A 273 -11.53 7.38 29.11
C LYS A 273 -12.56 7.29 28.01
N GLU A 274 -12.88 8.43 27.40
CA GLU A 274 -13.70 8.46 26.20
C GLU A 274 -12.94 7.91 24.98
N ALA A 275 -13.64 7.22 24.09
CA ALA A 275 -13.07 6.81 22.81
C ALA A 275 -12.83 8.04 21.94
N LEU A 276 -11.69 8.06 21.25
CA LEU A 276 -11.42 9.09 20.23
C LEU A 276 -12.43 8.92 19.09
N LYS A 277 -13.00 10.03 18.61
CA LYS A 277 -13.84 10.03 17.42
C LYS A 277 -12.97 9.79 16.18
N ASP A 278 -13.57 9.21 15.13
CA ASP A 278 -12.87 8.99 13.85
C ASP A 278 -12.27 10.30 13.34
N GLY A 279 -10.94 10.30 13.10
CA GLY A 279 -10.18 11.45 12.63
C GLY A 279 -9.53 12.31 13.75
N GLU A 280 -9.82 12.08 15.02
CA GLU A 280 -9.13 12.77 16.10
C GLU A 280 -7.74 12.14 16.36
N LYS A 281 -6.70 12.98 16.32
CA LYS A 281 -5.36 12.56 16.76
C LYS A 281 -5.37 12.36 18.29
N PRO A 282 -4.73 11.29 18.80
CA PRO A 282 -4.61 11.11 20.25
C PRO A 282 -3.95 12.35 20.86
N LYS A 283 -4.54 12.87 21.94
CA LYS A 283 -3.92 13.96 22.72
C LYS A 283 -2.51 13.54 23.11
N VAL A 284 -1.53 14.31 22.71
CA VAL A 284 -0.14 14.10 23.10
C VAL A 284 -0.10 14.19 24.63
N VAL A 285 0.21 13.07 25.28
CA VAL A 285 0.45 13.07 26.73
C VAL A 285 1.76 13.82 26.95
N SER A 286 1.72 14.96 27.62
CA SER A 286 2.85 15.85 27.82
C SER A 286 4.03 15.19 28.56
N ASP A 287 3.78 14.18 29.37
CA ASP A 287 4.81 13.35 30.02
C ASP A 287 4.35 11.88 30.08
N PRO A 288 4.86 11.02 29.17
CA PRO A 288 4.56 9.58 29.20
C PRO A 288 5.05 8.87 30.45
N HIS A 289 6.02 9.45 31.18
CA HIS A 289 6.64 8.88 32.38
C HIS A 289 6.03 9.37 33.69
N ALA A 290 5.13 10.37 33.66
CA ALA A 290 4.50 10.95 34.85
C ALA A 290 3.67 9.96 35.68
N GLN A 291 3.18 8.88 35.07
CA GLN A 291 2.35 7.88 35.75
C GLN A 291 3.17 6.69 36.23
N LYS A 292 3.00 6.34 37.52
CA LYS A 292 3.66 5.17 38.12
C LYS A 292 3.26 3.87 37.37
N PRO A 293 4.18 2.93 37.16
CA PRO A 293 3.85 1.60 36.66
C PRO A 293 2.80 0.90 37.52
N SER A 294 1.94 0.11 36.91
CA SER A 294 1.02 -0.76 37.60
C SER A 294 1.79 -1.80 38.43
N GLY A 295 1.25 -2.26 39.53
CA GLY A 295 1.81 -3.41 40.25
C GLY A 295 1.88 -4.65 39.36
N PHE A 296 2.56 -5.70 39.79
CA PHE A 296 2.84 -6.90 39.00
C PHE A 296 1.59 -7.50 38.34
N ILE A 297 0.51 -7.72 39.09
CA ILE A 297 -0.76 -8.26 38.57
C ILE A 297 -1.36 -7.32 37.54
N GLY A 298 -1.42 -6.03 37.80
CA GLY A 298 -1.94 -5.03 36.86
C GLY A 298 -1.10 -4.95 35.60
N SER A 299 0.21 -5.14 35.71
CA SER A 299 1.13 -5.22 34.58
C SER A 299 0.90 -6.45 33.72
N ILE A 300 0.66 -7.63 34.32
CA ILE A 300 0.32 -8.87 33.58
C ILE A 300 -1.00 -8.72 32.83
N VAL A 301 -2.05 -8.20 33.50
CA VAL A 301 -3.36 -8.01 32.84
C VAL A 301 -3.26 -7.05 31.67
N ARG A 302 -2.57 -5.91 31.83
CA ARG A 302 -2.35 -4.94 30.77
C ARG A 302 -1.55 -5.52 29.61
N TRP A 303 -0.46 -6.19 29.93
CA TRP A 303 0.39 -6.85 28.93
C TRP A 303 -0.40 -7.95 28.19
N GLY A 304 -1.13 -8.82 28.89
CA GLY A 304 -1.97 -9.85 28.30
C GLY A 304 -3.03 -9.30 27.36
N TYR A 305 -3.71 -8.21 27.78
CA TYR A 305 -4.69 -7.52 26.94
C TYR A 305 -4.08 -7.03 25.61
N TYR A 306 -2.92 -6.38 25.67
CA TYR A 306 -2.28 -5.90 24.46
C TYR A 306 -1.62 -7.02 23.63
N MET A 307 -1.23 -8.13 24.27
CA MET A 307 -0.79 -9.33 23.55
C MET A 307 -1.87 -9.88 22.62
N MET A 308 -3.15 -9.81 23.04
CA MET A 308 -4.26 -10.21 22.16
C MET A 308 -4.33 -9.33 20.91
N ASP A 309 -4.01 -8.04 21.01
CA ASP A 309 -3.99 -7.15 19.85
C ASP A 309 -2.80 -7.46 18.92
N TYR A 310 -1.62 -7.76 19.48
CA TYR A 310 -0.46 -8.18 18.69
C TYR A 310 -0.66 -9.53 17.99
N THR A 311 -1.48 -10.42 18.52
CA THR A 311 -1.74 -11.76 17.95
C THR A 311 -3.00 -11.74 17.06
N PHE A 312 -4.18 -11.70 17.68
CA PHE A 312 -5.46 -11.73 16.96
C PHE A 312 -5.73 -10.47 16.16
N GLY A 313 -5.40 -9.30 16.72
CA GLY A 313 -5.52 -8.02 16.00
C GLY A 313 -4.65 -7.99 14.76
N TYR A 314 -3.41 -8.47 14.84
CA TYR A 314 -2.53 -8.62 13.68
C TYR A 314 -3.11 -9.59 12.64
N ALA A 315 -3.53 -10.77 13.05
CA ALA A 315 -4.11 -11.78 12.16
C ALA A 315 -5.37 -11.26 11.45
N LYS A 316 -6.18 -10.44 12.12
CA LYS A 316 -7.43 -9.87 11.58
C LYS A 316 -7.21 -8.66 10.68
N SER A 317 -6.31 -7.73 11.05
CA SER A 317 -6.24 -6.40 10.42
C SER A 317 -4.97 -6.15 9.62
N VAL A 318 -3.84 -6.77 9.97
CA VAL A 318 -2.56 -6.55 9.30
C VAL A 318 -2.30 -7.62 8.26
N TYR A 319 -2.27 -8.88 8.67
CA TYR A 319 -1.89 -9.99 7.80
C TYR A 319 -2.70 -10.10 6.51
N PRO A 320 -4.04 -10.01 6.51
CA PRO A 320 -4.81 -10.08 5.27
C PRO A 320 -4.50 -8.94 4.31
N LYS A 321 -4.22 -7.75 4.82
CA LYS A 321 -3.92 -6.57 3.99
C LYS A 321 -2.53 -6.68 3.35
N ILE A 322 -1.51 -7.16 4.07
CA ILE A 322 -0.18 -7.39 3.50
C ILE A 322 -0.18 -8.57 2.52
N ALA A 323 -0.97 -9.60 2.78
CA ALA A 323 -1.04 -10.79 1.94
C ALA A 323 -1.84 -10.57 0.64
N THR A 324 -2.95 -9.81 0.68
CA THR A 324 -3.87 -9.73 -0.47
C THR A 324 -3.89 -8.39 -1.18
N LYS A 325 -3.44 -7.31 -0.51
CA LYS A 325 -3.55 -5.93 -1.01
C LYS A 325 -2.21 -5.21 -1.14
N ALA A 326 -1.09 -5.90 -0.97
CA ALA A 326 0.27 -5.32 -0.99
C ALA A 326 0.45 -4.09 -0.08
N LYS A 327 -0.25 -4.05 1.07
CA LYS A 327 -0.12 -2.93 1.99
C LYS A 327 1.22 -3.01 2.75
N VAL A 328 1.81 -1.85 3.02
CA VAL A 328 2.99 -1.70 3.86
C VAL A 328 2.57 -1.07 5.17
N PHE A 329 2.76 -1.77 6.27
CA PHE A 329 2.51 -1.25 7.60
C PHE A 329 3.78 -0.65 8.17
N ILE A 330 3.72 0.61 8.59
CA ILE A 330 4.78 1.28 9.34
C ILE A 330 4.31 1.41 10.79
N PHE A 331 4.99 0.68 11.68
CA PHE A 331 4.74 0.77 13.11
C PHE A 331 5.75 1.74 13.74
N ASP A 332 5.29 2.90 14.22
CA ASP A 332 6.06 3.75 15.13
C ASP A 332 6.04 3.10 16.51
N ARG A 333 7.15 2.49 16.86
CA ARG A 333 7.33 1.53 17.95
C ARG A 333 6.60 0.21 17.69
N TYR A 334 6.95 -0.82 18.44
CA TYR A 334 6.35 -2.15 18.37
C TYR A 334 6.47 -2.83 19.73
N TYR A 335 6.16 -4.11 19.82
CA TYR A 335 6.28 -4.90 21.05
C TYR A 335 7.63 -4.72 21.77
N TYR A 336 8.68 -4.47 21.04
CA TYR A 336 10.04 -4.31 21.59
C TYR A 336 10.22 -3.11 22.51
N ASP A 337 9.29 -2.18 22.50
CA ASP A 337 9.25 -1.05 23.42
C ASP A 337 9.11 -1.52 24.88
N TYR A 338 8.52 -2.68 25.12
CA TYR A 338 8.50 -3.32 26.44
C TYR A 338 9.90 -3.64 27.00
N TYR A 339 10.92 -3.79 26.14
CA TYR A 339 12.31 -3.96 26.57
C TYR A 339 13.04 -2.65 26.73
N ILE A 340 12.71 -1.67 25.89
CA ILE A 340 13.43 -0.40 25.77
C ILE A 340 12.91 0.56 26.83
N ASP A 341 11.59 0.72 26.94
CA ASP A 341 10.91 1.67 27.82
C ASP A 341 9.64 1.10 28.48
N GLN A 342 9.83 0.29 29.51
CA GLN A 342 8.71 -0.29 30.26
C GLN A 342 7.84 0.76 30.96
N ARG A 343 8.43 1.92 31.34
CA ARG A 343 7.68 2.98 32.04
C ARG A 343 6.61 3.57 31.15
N ARG A 344 6.89 3.78 29.88
CA ARG A 344 5.90 4.25 28.88
C ARG A 344 4.71 3.29 28.79
N SER A 345 4.98 2.01 28.77
CA SER A 345 3.92 0.96 28.76
C SER A 345 3.22 0.78 30.11
N ARG A 346 3.68 1.51 31.14
CA ARG A 346 3.19 1.41 32.53
C ARG A 346 3.20 -0.01 33.08
N THR A 347 4.21 -0.79 32.69
CA THR A 347 4.40 -2.17 33.13
C THR A 347 5.70 -2.30 33.91
N SER A 348 5.72 -3.24 34.86
CA SER A 348 6.92 -3.61 35.63
C SER A 348 7.06 -5.13 35.59
N LEU A 349 7.27 -5.67 34.38
CA LEU A 349 7.36 -7.12 34.19
C LEU A 349 8.82 -7.58 34.11
N PRO A 350 9.16 -8.76 34.66
CA PRO A 350 10.45 -9.36 34.47
C PRO A 350 10.73 -9.62 32.98
N GLN A 351 11.99 -9.48 32.56
CA GLN A 351 12.37 -9.63 31.17
C GLN A 351 12.05 -11.00 30.56
N TRP A 352 12.03 -12.05 31.39
CA TRP A 352 11.70 -13.39 30.92
C TRP A 352 10.23 -13.50 30.48
N VAL A 353 9.29 -12.80 31.15
CA VAL A 353 7.87 -12.73 30.75
C VAL A 353 7.74 -12.08 29.37
N LEU A 354 8.44 -10.95 29.18
CA LEU A 354 8.42 -10.23 27.92
C LEU A 354 9.00 -11.05 26.77
N ARG A 355 10.12 -11.77 27.03
CA ARG A 355 10.72 -12.67 26.04
C ARG A 355 9.81 -13.86 25.70
N PHE A 356 9.12 -14.41 26.69
CA PHE A 356 8.13 -15.46 26.44
C PHE A 356 6.98 -14.94 25.56
N GLY A 357 6.46 -13.76 25.85
CA GLY A 357 5.42 -13.13 25.02
C GLY A 357 5.86 -12.82 23.61
N GLU A 358 7.12 -12.47 23.40
CA GLU A 358 7.65 -12.19 22.08
C GLU A 358 7.49 -13.36 21.09
N ILE A 359 7.47 -14.60 21.57
CA ILE A 359 7.28 -15.80 20.72
C ILE A 359 5.94 -15.76 19.96
N PHE A 360 4.92 -15.11 20.56
CA PHE A 360 3.58 -15.00 19.97
C PHE A 360 3.38 -13.74 19.13
N VAL A 361 4.33 -12.81 19.17
CA VAL A 361 4.24 -11.56 18.41
C VAL A 361 4.79 -11.74 17.00
N PRO A 362 4.01 -11.42 15.94
CA PRO A 362 4.51 -11.48 14.59
C PRO A 362 5.73 -10.59 14.40
N VAL A 363 6.77 -11.16 13.81
CA VAL A 363 8.04 -10.48 13.59
C VAL A 363 7.90 -9.53 12.38
N PRO A 364 8.24 -8.23 12.50
CA PRO A 364 8.32 -7.33 11.35
C PRO A 364 9.31 -7.81 10.31
N ASP A 365 9.08 -7.48 9.04
CA ASP A 365 10.02 -7.78 7.96
C ASP A 365 11.32 -6.97 8.14
N LEU A 366 11.23 -5.72 8.65
CA LEU A 366 12.37 -4.88 9.01
C LEU A 366 12.11 -4.12 10.31
N ILE A 367 13.15 -4.00 11.13
CA ILE A 367 13.16 -3.17 12.33
C ILE A 367 14.23 -2.09 12.15
N LEU A 368 13.83 -0.84 11.94
CA LEU A 368 14.73 0.30 11.95
C LEU A 368 14.98 0.74 13.40
N CYS A 369 16.19 0.59 13.88
CA CYS A 369 16.63 0.99 15.21
C CYS A 369 17.30 2.37 15.11
N LEU A 370 16.57 3.41 15.48
CA LEU A 370 17.05 4.79 15.41
C LEU A 370 17.75 5.20 16.70
N GLY A 371 18.99 5.64 16.56
CA GLY A 371 19.79 6.08 17.70
C GLY A 371 21.05 6.81 17.26
N GLY A 372 21.99 7.00 18.16
CA GLY A 372 23.24 7.68 17.92
C GLY A 372 23.86 8.15 19.24
N ASP A 373 24.47 9.34 19.27
CA ASP A 373 24.98 9.96 20.48
C ASP A 373 23.82 10.32 21.44
N PRO A 374 23.75 9.72 22.64
CA PRO A 374 22.67 9.98 23.58
C PRO A 374 22.55 11.43 24.01
N LYS A 375 23.69 12.16 24.05
CA LYS A 375 23.72 13.57 24.43
C LYS A 375 23.02 14.44 23.39
N LYS A 376 23.29 14.22 22.10
CA LYS A 376 22.62 14.92 21.00
C LYS A 376 21.11 14.59 20.95
N ILE A 377 20.73 13.34 21.25
CA ILE A 377 19.32 12.93 21.31
C ILE A 377 18.60 13.64 22.46
N TYR A 378 19.22 13.68 23.64
CA TYR A 378 18.69 14.36 24.81
C TYR A 378 18.50 15.87 24.57
N GLU A 379 19.50 16.53 23.96
CA GLU A 379 19.43 17.96 23.65
C GLU A 379 18.25 18.31 22.70
N ARG A 380 17.88 17.41 21.79
CA ARG A 380 16.71 17.59 20.89
C ARG A 380 15.37 17.52 21.63
N LYS A 381 15.27 16.66 22.63
CA LYS A 381 14.01 16.45 23.36
C LYS A 381 14.26 15.97 24.79
N PRO A 382 14.45 16.90 25.75
CA PRO A 382 14.80 16.56 27.14
C PRO A 382 13.56 16.16 27.96
N GLU A 383 12.82 15.12 27.55
CA GLU A 383 11.65 14.62 28.27
C GLU A 383 11.99 13.66 29.43
N THR A 384 13.20 13.09 29.42
CA THR A 384 13.71 12.20 30.48
C THR A 384 15.14 12.59 30.85
N SER A 385 15.79 11.91 31.78
CA SER A 385 17.20 12.19 32.11
C SER A 385 18.14 11.68 31.00
N LEU A 386 19.31 12.32 30.86
CA LEU A 386 20.37 11.88 29.96
C LEU A 386 20.79 10.42 30.23
N GLU A 387 20.80 10.03 31.50
CA GLU A 387 21.10 8.64 31.89
C GLU A 387 20.09 7.65 31.35
N GLU A 388 18.80 8.00 31.38
CA GLU A 388 17.73 7.15 30.84
C GLU A 388 17.80 7.08 29.32
N VAL A 389 18.02 8.18 28.60
CA VAL A 389 18.26 8.19 27.16
C VAL A 389 19.46 7.31 26.80
N THR A 390 20.55 7.40 27.57
CA THR A 390 21.76 6.58 27.39
C THR A 390 21.46 5.10 27.59
N ARG A 391 20.72 4.76 28.66
CA ARG A 391 20.30 3.39 28.95
C ARG A 391 19.46 2.82 27.81
N GLN A 392 18.42 3.55 27.38
CA GLN A 392 17.51 3.12 26.31
C GLN A 392 18.26 2.94 24.98
N THR A 393 19.11 3.88 24.59
CA THR A 393 19.93 3.80 23.37
C THR A 393 20.85 2.57 23.38
N ASN A 394 21.50 2.30 24.52
CA ASN A 394 22.36 1.13 24.68
C ASN A 394 21.57 -0.20 24.63
N VAL A 395 20.37 -0.24 25.22
CA VAL A 395 19.47 -1.40 25.14
C VAL A 395 19.05 -1.63 23.71
N LEU A 396 18.64 -0.59 22.99
CA LEU A 396 18.23 -0.66 21.59
C LEU A 396 19.39 -1.12 20.69
N LYS A 397 20.60 -0.61 20.89
CA LYS A 397 21.78 -1.02 20.12
C LYS A 397 22.11 -2.51 20.32
N ARG A 398 22.05 -2.99 21.56
CA ARG A 398 22.23 -4.43 21.85
C ARG A 398 21.10 -5.28 21.26
N PHE A 399 19.87 -4.80 21.28
CA PHE A 399 18.73 -5.43 20.64
C PHE A 399 18.93 -5.55 19.13
N CYS A 400 19.32 -4.46 18.46
CA CYS A 400 19.60 -4.40 17.03
C CYS A 400 20.67 -5.43 16.63
N ASN A 401 21.81 -5.46 17.33
CA ASN A 401 22.93 -6.36 17.02
C ASN A 401 22.60 -7.85 17.13
N LYS A 402 21.54 -8.20 17.85
CA LYS A 402 21.11 -9.61 18.03
C LYS A 402 20.13 -10.11 16.99
N ARG A 403 19.70 -9.26 16.04
CA ARG A 403 18.62 -9.57 15.11
C ARG A 403 19.03 -9.35 13.67
N LYS A 404 18.77 -10.35 12.82
CA LYS A 404 19.11 -10.30 11.39
C LYS A 404 18.24 -9.33 10.59
N ASN A 405 17.02 -9.06 11.07
CA ASN A 405 16.06 -8.15 10.45
C ASN A 405 16.03 -6.76 11.10
N ALA A 406 17.00 -6.43 11.93
CA ALA A 406 17.15 -5.12 12.54
C ALA A 406 18.35 -4.39 11.96
N VAL A 407 18.17 -3.12 11.65
CA VAL A 407 19.22 -2.24 11.10
C VAL A 407 19.35 -0.99 11.97
N TRP A 408 20.57 -0.67 12.35
CA TRP A 408 20.88 0.56 13.07
C TRP A 408 20.97 1.74 12.11
N VAL A 409 20.21 2.79 12.39
CA VAL A 409 20.27 4.05 11.67
C VAL A 409 20.73 5.13 12.65
N ASP A 410 21.91 5.70 12.40
CA ASP A 410 22.42 6.81 13.20
C ASP A 410 21.69 8.10 12.82
N THR A 411 20.89 8.60 13.73
CA THR A 411 20.11 9.83 13.55
C THR A 411 20.79 11.05 14.16
N THR A 412 22.01 10.93 14.65
CA THR A 412 22.84 12.06 15.11
C THR A 412 23.72 12.64 14.00
N LEU A 413 23.67 12.02 12.81
CA LEU A 413 24.14 12.56 11.54
C LEU A 413 23.18 13.65 11.01
N THR A 414 23.40 14.12 9.78
CA THR A 414 22.44 15.02 9.15
C THR A 414 21.10 14.31 8.88
N PRO A 415 19.97 15.03 8.83
CA PRO A 415 18.68 14.43 8.50
C PRO A 415 18.71 13.68 7.16
N GLU A 416 19.33 14.27 6.14
CA GLU A 416 19.44 13.70 4.79
C GLU A 416 20.19 12.38 4.80
N GLU A 417 21.30 12.31 5.55
CA GLU A 417 22.11 11.09 5.65
C GLU A 417 21.38 9.99 6.44
N SER A 418 20.70 10.35 7.50
CA SER A 418 19.87 9.44 8.29
C SER A 418 18.71 8.87 7.47
N ILE A 419 18.05 9.71 6.65
CA ILE A 419 16.98 9.31 5.73
C ILE A 419 17.55 8.38 4.66
N ARG A 420 18.71 8.68 4.08
CA ARG A 420 19.39 7.83 3.09
C ARG A 420 19.66 6.44 3.65
N LEU A 421 20.24 6.34 4.84
CA LEU A 421 20.50 5.06 5.51
C LEU A 421 19.21 4.26 5.76
N ALA A 422 18.13 4.93 6.17
CA ALA A 422 16.83 4.29 6.37
C ALA A 422 16.26 3.76 5.05
N LYS A 423 16.31 4.55 3.97
CA LYS A 423 15.86 4.12 2.64
C LYS A 423 16.68 2.94 2.11
N GLU A 424 17.99 2.95 2.26
CA GLU A 424 18.87 1.84 1.86
C GLU A 424 18.54 0.55 2.61
N ALA A 425 18.33 0.61 3.92
CA ALA A 425 17.94 -0.54 4.71
C ALA A 425 16.58 -1.11 4.28
N ILE A 426 15.61 -0.23 3.98
CA ILE A 426 14.30 -0.63 3.48
C ILE A 426 14.44 -1.28 2.11
N LEU A 427 15.16 -0.65 1.18
CA LEU A 427 15.33 -1.14 -0.18
C LEU A 427 16.04 -2.49 -0.22
N ASP A 428 17.09 -2.68 0.60
CA ASP A 428 17.78 -3.97 0.75
C ASP A 428 16.82 -5.07 1.22
N MET A 429 15.95 -4.78 2.18
CA MET A 429 14.94 -5.74 2.64
C MET A 429 13.89 -6.02 1.54
N LEU A 430 13.35 -4.98 0.89
CA LEU A 430 12.31 -5.11 -0.13
C LEU A 430 12.80 -5.92 -1.33
N SER A 431 14.03 -5.66 -1.80
CA SER A 431 14.62 -6.29 -2.99
C SER A 431 14.81 -7.81 -2.85
N LYS A 432 15.04 -8.30 -1.62
CA LYS A 432 15.35 -9.73 -1.38
C LYS A 432 14.18 -10.68 -1.64
N ARG A 433 12.93 -10.21 -1.49
CA ARG A 433 11.76 -11.08 -1.57
C ARG A 433 11.42 -11.49 -3.01
N PHE A 434 11.57 -10.57 -3.96
CA PHE A 434 11.13 -10.77 -5.34
C PHE A 434 12.28 -10.85 -6.36
N ASN A 435 13.54 -10.90 -5.92
CA ASN A 435 14.71 -10.95 -6.80
C ASN A 435 14.77 -12.21 -7.71
N LYS A 436 14.00 -13.25 -7.39
CA LYS A 436 13.93 -14.51 -8.15
C LYS A 436 12.68 -14.63 -9.02
N VAL A 437 11.81 -13.62 -9.03
CA VAL A 437 10.63 -13.64 -9.89
C VAL A 437 11.05 -13.37 -11.32
N THR A 438 10.86 -14.37 -12.18
CA THR A 438 11.03 -14.27 -13.63
C THR A 438 9.67 -14.37 -14.30
N PHE A 439 9.38 -13.46 -15.21
CA PHE A 439 8.20 -13.54 -16.05
C PHE A 439 8.56 -14.40 -17.27
N LEU A 440 8.02 -15.62 -17.31
CA LEU A 440 8.20 -16.59 -18.40
C LEU A 440 7.17 -16.36 -19.51
#